data_bb6d63fa7ce3c848b66a69c8ed4505ae
#
_entry.id   bb6d63fa7ce3c848b66a69c8ed4505ae
#
_cell.length_a   1.000
_cell.length_b   1.000
_cell.length_c   1.000
_cell.angle_alpha   90.00
_cell.angle_beta   90.00
_cell.angle_gamma   90.00
#
_symmetry.space_group_name_H-M   'P 1'
#
loop_
_entity.id
_entity.type
_entity.pdbx_description
1 polymer ?
#
loop_
_entity_poly.entity_id
_entity_poly.type
_entity_poly.pdbx_seq_one_letter_code
_entity_poly.pdbx_strand_id
1 'polypeptide(L)'
;MQNKRGDGRADLKTLIEVIGWAAAAIMLSAYVLLTTGRLSSHSPLYQWFNVLSGAGFIVNSGWNGAYPSAFINVMWMAIGLYGVFRSARVRPRPAA
;
A
#
# COMPACT_ATOMS: atom_id res chain seq x y z
N MET A 1 -30.47 6.68 -10.34
CA MET A 1 -30.33 6.79 -10.08
C MET A 1 -30.05 6.94 -9.17
N GLN A 2 -29.80 7.01 -8.73
CA GLN A 2 -29.58 7.20 -8.03
C GLN A 2 -29.13 7.83 -7.46
N ASN A 3 -29.05 8.34 -7.09
CA ASN A 3 -28.48 8.92 -6.68
C ASN A 3 -28.44 9.67 -5.87
N LYS A 4 -29.15 10.22 -5.69
CA LYS A 4 -29.24 11.15 -5.00
C LYS A 4 -29.08 10.79 -3.66
N ARG A 5 -29.70 10.08 -3.09
CA ARG A 5 -29.54 9.74 -1.87
C ARG A 5 -28.32 9.08 -1.77
N GLY A 6 -27.79 8.60 -2.58
CA GLY A 6 -26.59 7.95 -2.51
C GLY A 6 -25.41 8.85 -2.67
N ASP A 7 -25.61 10.13 -2.72
CA ASP A 7 -24.53 11.00 -2.87
C ASP A 7 -23.35 10.75 -2.00
N GLY A 8 -23.47 10.73 -0.72
CA GLY A 8 -22.37 10.53 0.16
C GLY A 8 -21.74 9.18 -0.05
N ARG A 9 -22.59 8.19 -0.25
CA ARG A 9 -22.11 6.90 -0.41
C ARG A 9 -21.44 6.76 -1.73
N ALA A 10 -21.94 7.32 -2.79
CA ALA A 10 -21.34 7.23 -4.10
C ALA A 10 -19.98 7.92 -4.12
N ASP A 11 -19.89 9.07 -3.45
CA ASP A 11 -18.62 9.77 -3.39
C ASP A 11 -17.60 8.98 -2.60
N LEU A 12 -18.04 8.37 -1.52
CA LEU A 12 -17.16 7.59 -0.69
C LEU A 12 -16.71 6.35 -1.46
N LYS A 13 -17.60 5.73 -2.18
CA LYS A 13 -17.25 4.57 -2.96
C LYS A 13 -16.22 4.94 -4.03
N THR A 14 -16.39 6.09 -4.67
CA THR A 14 -15.44 6.55 -5.66
C THR A 14 -14.08 6.79 -5.03
N LEU A 15 -14.07 7.39 -3.84
CA LEU A 15 -12.82 7.63 -3.14
C LEU A 15 -12.12 6.31 -2.83
N ILE A 16 -12.88 5.32 -2.38
CA ILE A 16 -12.32 4.02 -2.05
C ILE A 16 -11.73 3.36 -3.31
N GLU A 17 -12.41 3.52 -4.43
CA GLU A 17 -11.91 2.98 -5.70
C GLU A 17 -10.61 3.66 -6.09
N VAL A 18 -10.56 4.98 -5.96
CA VAL A 18 -9.36 5.73 -6.29
C VAL A 18 -8.20 5.29 -5.40
N ILE A 19 -8.48 5.10 -4.12
CA ILE A 19 -7.45 4.65 -3.19
C ILE A 19 -6.93 3.29 -3.60
N GLY A 20 -7.82 2.39 -4.00
CA GLY A 20 -7.41 1.05 -4.43
C GLY A 20 -6.53 1.11 -5.66
N TRP A 21 -6.91 1.90 -6.65
CA TRP A 21 -6.13 2.01 -7.86
C TRP A 21 -4.79 2.71 -7.61
N ALA A 22 -4.79 3.70 -6.72
CA ALA A 22 -3.54 4.35 -6.35
C ALA A 22 -2.60 3.38 -5.65
N ALA A 23 -3.16 2.55 -4.77
CA ALA A 23 -2.36 1.54 -4.08
C ALA A 23 -1.77 0.56 -5.09
N ALA A 24 -2.57 0.17 -6.07
CA ALA A 24 -2.10 -0.75 -7.10
C ALA A 24 -0.96 -0.12 -7.91
N ALA A 25 -1.11 1.15 -8.24
CA ALA A 25 -0.08 1.84 -8.99
C ALA A 25 1.22 1.94 -8.19
N ILE A 26 1.10 2.23 -6.91
CA ILE A 26 2.27 2.33 -6.05
C ILE A 26 2.97 0.98 -5.95
N MET A 27 2.21 -0.06 -5.72
CA MET A 27 2.77 -1.38 -5.60
C MET A 27 3.45 -1.83 -6.88
N LEU A 28 2.79 -1.60 -8.01
CA LEU A 28 3.34 -2.00 -9.28
C LEU A 28 4.61 -1.22 -9.58
N SER A 29 4.62 0.07 -9.26
CA SER A 29 5.80 0.89 -9.45
C SER A 29 6.96 0.38 -8.61
N ALA A 30 6.68 0.06 -7.36
CA ALA A 30 7.71 -0.46 -6.47
C ALA A 30 8.28 -1.76 -7.03
N TYR A 31 7.41 -2.61 -7.53
CA TYR A 31 7.84 -3.89 -8.05
C TYR A 31 8.73 -3.71 -9.30
N VAL A 32 8.33 -2.81 -10.17
CA VAL A 32 9.11 -2.53 -11.38
C VAL A 32 10.47 -1.97 -11.00
N LEU A 33 10.51 -1.04 -10.07
CA LEU A 33 11.76 -0.45 -9.64
C LEU A 33 12.67 -1.49 -8.99
N LEU A 34 12.07 -2.37 -8.22
CA LEU A 34 12.83 -3.41 -7.56
C LEU A 34 13.38 -4.39 -8.60
N THR A 35 12.55 -4.80 -9.52
CA THR A 35 12.92 -5.80 -10.52
C THR A 35 13.98 -5.28 -11.46
N THR A 36 13.94 -3.99 -11.76
CA THR A 36 14.91 -3.42 -12.69
C THR A 36 16.18 -2.98 -11.97
N GLY A 37 16.26 -3.24 -10.67
CA GLY A 37 17.47 -2.92 -9.93
C GLY A 37 17.61 -1.47 -9.51
N ARG A 38 16.60 -0.67 -9.73
CA ARG A 38 16.67 0.73 -9.35
C ARG A 38 16.34 0.97 -7.89
N LEU A 39 15.76 0.00 -7.25
CA LEU A 39 15.36 0.13 -5.87
C LEU A 39 15.70 -1.16 -5.16
N SER A 40 16.29 -1.06 -4.00
CA SER A 40 16.65 -2.23 -3.23
C SER A 40 15.51 -2.61 -2.28
N SER A 41 15.34 -3.89 -2.06
CA SER A 41 14.31 -4.35 -1.13
C SER A 41 14.63 -3.90 0.29
N HIS A 42 15.87 -3.50 0.56
CA HIS A 42 16.25 -3.02 1.88
C HIS A 42 16.09 -1.50 2.00
N SER A 43 15.70 -0.86 0.92
CA SER A 43 15.54 0.57 0.90
C SER A 43 14.34 1.00 1.71
N PRO A 44 14.47 2.03 2.54
CA PRO A 44 13.30 2.54 3.27
C PRO A 44 12.20 2.99 2.31
N LEU A 45 12.58 3.51 1.14
CA LEU A 45 11.59 3.94 0.17
C LEU A 45 10.74 2.78 -0.30
N TYR A 46 11.38 1.65 -0.57
CA TYR A 46 10.65 0.46 -0.98
C TYR A 46 9.68 0.03 0.13
N GLN A 47 10.13 0.07 1.37
CA GLN A 47 9.28 -0.33 2.48
C GLN A 47 8.10 0.62 2.65
N TRP A 48 8.32 1.92 2.45
CA TRP A 48 7.22 2.87 2.52
C TRP A 48 6.22 2.66 1.41
N PHE A 49 6.69 2.28 0.22
CA PHE A 49 5.78 1.95 -0.87
C PHE A 49 4.89 0.78 -0.44
N ASN A 50 5.47 -0.21 0.23
CA ASN A 50 4.70 -1.36 0.70
C ASN A 50 3.70 -0.96 1.77
N VAL A 51 4.10 -0.09 2.67
CA VAL A 51 3.20 0.36 3.73
C VAL A 51 2.04 1.13 3.12
N LEU A 52 2.33 2.06 2.21
CA LEU A 52 1.27 2.87 1.62
C LEU A 52 0.32 2.04 0.78
N SER A 53 0.85 1.14 -0.03
CA SER A 53 -0.02 0.32 -0.85
C SER A 53 -0.82 -0.64 0.01
N GLY A 54 -0.20 -1.19 1.06
CA GLY A 54 -0.91 -2.05 1.99
C GLY A 54 -2.07 -1.34 2.64
N ALA A 55 -1.82 -0.10 3.10
CA ALA A 55 -2.88 0.69 3.74
C ALA A 55 -4.03 0.93 2.76
N GLY A 56 -3.69 1.29 1.52
CA GLY A 56 -4.73 1.54 0.52
C GLY A 56 -5.55 0.29 0.21
N PHE A 57 -4.87 -0.84 0.12
CA PHE A 57 -5.58 -2.09 -0.15
C PHE A 57 -6.43 -2.51 1.05
N ILE A 58 -6.00 -2.23 2.28
CA ILE A 58 -6.80 -2.54 3.45
C ILE A 58 -8.09 -1.74 3.40
N VAL A 59 -8.00 -0.45 3.10
CA VAL A 59 -9.17 0.39 3.02
C VAL A 59 -10.10 -0.11 1.92
N ASN A 60 -9.56 -0.38 0.75
CA ASN A 60 -10.36 -0.82 -0.37
C ASN A 60 -10.99 -2.18 -0.12
N SER A 61 -10.19 -3.12 0.36
CA SER A 61 -10.69 -4.47 0.61
C SER A 61 -11.70 -4.50 1.74
N GLY A 62 -11.42 -3.74 2.80
CA GLY A 62 -12.32 -3.69 3.94
C GLY A 62 -13.67 -3.12 3.56
N TRP A 63 -13.65 -2.05 2.77
CA TRP A 63 -14.89 -1.43 2.33
C TRP A 63 -15.72 -2.40 1.50
N ASN A 64 -15.05 -3.18 0.66
CA ASN A 64 -15.75 -4.10 -0.22
C ASN A 64 -16.04 -5.46 0.40
N GLY A 65 -15.74 -5.61 1.67
CA GLY A 65 -16.02 -6.86 2.35
C GLY A 65 -15.10 -8.01 1.99
N ALA A 66 -13.99 -7.69 1.33
CA ALA A 66 -13.03 -8.72 0.96
C ALA A 66 -12.09 -8.96 2.13
N TYR A 67 -12.60 -9.55 3.18
CA TYR A 67 -11.85 -9.68 4.42
C TYR A 67 -10.58 -10.52 4.33
N PRO A 68 -10.56 -11.61 3.59
CA PRO A 68 -9.31 -12.34 3.46
C PRO A 68 -8.21 -11.46 2.84
N SER A 69 -8.59 -10.67 1.84
CA SER A 69 -7.64 -9.78 1.20
C SER A 69 -7.19 -8.69 2.17
N ALA A 70 -8.14 -8.16 2.94
CA ALA A 70 -7.81 -7.13 3.92
C ALA A 70 -6.83 -7.69 4.95
N PHE A 71 -7.04 -8.92 5.38
CA PHE A 71 -6.16 -9.55 6.35
C PHE A 71 -4.75 -9.68 5.79
N ILE A 72 -4.63 -10.16 4.58
CA ILE A 72 -3.33 -10.33 3.94
C ILE A 72 -2.62 -8.99 3.85
N ASN A 73 -3.37 -7.94 3.52
CA ASN A 73 -2.77 -6.62 3.39
C ASN A 73 -2.35 -6.03 4.74
N VAL A 74 -3.06 -6.38 5.80
CA VAL A 74 -2.65 -5.97 7.13
C VAL A 74 -1.30 -6.61 7.46
N MET A 75 -1.16 -7.89 7.13
CA MET A 75 0.10 -8.58 7.35
C MET A 75 1.21 -7.97 6.52
N TRP A 76 0.88 -7.64 5.27
CA TRP A 76 1.84 -7.05 4.37
C TRP A 76 2.33 -5.71 4.90
N MET A 77 1.38 -4.90 5.37
CA MET A 77 1.72 -3.61 5.91
C MET A 77 2.57 -3.75 7.17
N ALA A 78 2.26 -4.72 8.01
CA ALA A 78 3.03 -4.96 9.22
C ALA A 78 4.47 -5.33 8.88
N ILE A 79 4.65 -6.13 7.85
CA ILE A 79 5.98 -6.52 7.42
C ILE A 79 6.72 -5.29 6.89
N GLY A 80 6.03 -4.43 6.14
CA GLY A 80 6.62 -3.21 5.63
C GLY A 80 7.05 -2.28 6.74
N LEU A 81 6.21 -2.13 7.76
CA LEU A 81 6.53 -1.29 8.89
C LEU A 81 7.73 -1.83 9.64
N TYR A 82 7.79 -3.15 9.77
CA TYR A 82 8.93 -3.77 10.41
C TYR A 82 10.19 -3.43 9.61
N GLY A 83 10.09 -3.49 8.29
CA GLY A 83 11.24 -3.14 7.44
C GLY A 83 11.67 -1.71 7.60
N VAL A 84 10.71 -0.79 7.74
CA VAL A 84 11.03 0.62 7.93
C VAL A 84 11.75 0.80 9.26
N PHE A 85 11.22 0.21 10.32
CA PHE A 85 11.85 0.34 11.61
C PHE A 85 13.23 -0.28 11.62
N ARG A 86 13.37 -1.42 11.00
CA ARG A 86 14.65 -2.07 10.97
C ARG A 86 15.66 -1.23 10.22
N SER A 87 15.25 -0.63 9.11
CA SER A 87 16.15 0.23 8.34
C SER A 87 16.56 1.44 9.14
N ALA A 88 15.66 1.97 9.92
CA ALA A 88 15.97 3.14 10.73
C ALA A 88 16.93 2.79 11.84
N ARG A 89 16.82 1.59 12.41
CA ARG A 89 17.67 1.20 13.47
C ARG A 89 19.02 0.77 12.99
N VAL A 90 19.05 -0.01 11.94
CA VAL A 90 20.28 -0.50 11.43
C VAL A 90 20.70 0.37 10.30
N ARG A 91 21.31 1.49 10.51
CA ARG A 91 21.72 2.33 9.52
C ARG A 91 22.54 1.66 8.55
N PRO A 92 22.26 1.69 7.30
CA PRO A 92 23.04 1.06 6.28
C PRO A 92 24.39 1.70 6.23
N ARG A 93 25.41 0.95 5.97
CA ARG A 93 26.65 1.46 5.91
C ARG A 93 26.83 2.00 4.60
N PRO A 94 27.23 3.11 4.41
CA PRO A 94 27.38 3.72 3.16
C PRO A 94 28.46 3.04 2.50
N ALA A 95 28.32 2.81 1.48
CA ALA A 95 29.30 2.36 0.76
C ALA A 95 30.02 1.51 1.20
N ALA A 96 29.78 1.32 1.83
CA ALA A 96 30.54 0.44 2.15
C ALA A 96 30.84 0.00 1.17
#